data_bba25cd90d5eb1f0ed3140d195257fa3
#
_entry.id   bba25cd90d5eb1f0ed3140d195257fa3
#
_cell.length_a   1.000
_cell.length_b   1.000
_cell.length_c   1.000
_cell.angle_alpha   90.00
_cell.angle_beta   90.00
_cell.angle_gamma   90.00
#
_symmetry.space_group_name_H-M   'P 1'
#
loop_
_entity.id
_entity.type
_entity.pdbx_description
1 polymer ?
#
loop_
_entity_poly.entity_id
_entity_poly.type
_entity_poly.pdbx_seq_one_letter_code
_entity_poly.pdbx_strand_id
1 'polypeptide(L)'
;MTTYRIAPSILSADFARLGEEVRNVVLAGTDIIHFDVMDNHYVPNLTIGPMVCQAIRPHVTVPIDVHLMVKPVDRIIPDFAKAGANIITFHPEASEHIDRSLQLIRDNGCKAGLVFNPATPLHYLEHVMDKLDIILLMSVNPGFGGQSFIPQTLKKIAAVRRMIDDSGRDIMLEVDGGIKVDNIAEVARAGADTFVAGSAIFGQADYAAVVKAMRAELAKV
;
A
#
# COMPACT_ATOMS: atom_id res chain seq x y z
N MET A 1 -8.55 11.74 17.00
CA MET A 1 -7.49 12.25 16.11
C MET A 1 -7.16 11.15 15.12
N THR A 2 -7.15 11.45 13.83
CA THR A 2 -6.76 10.50 12.79
C THR A 2 -5.28 10.14 12.93
N THR A 3 -4.94 8.86 12.95
CA THR A 3 -3.55 8.41 12.95
C THR A 3 -3.06 8.29 11.51
N TYR A 4 -2.16 9.18 11.09
CA TYR A 4 -1.55 9.14 9.76
C TYR A 4 -0.34 8.20 9.72
N ARG A 5 -0.22 7.40 8.65
CA ARG A 5 0.85 6.41 8.44
C ARG A 5 1.61 6.70 7.16
N ILE A 6 2.93 6.57 7.22
CA ILE A 6 3.82 6.69 6.05
C ILE A 6 4.36 5.29 5.75
N ALA A 7 4.14 4.82 4.51
CA ALA A 7 4.49 3.51 4.02
C ALA A 7 5.49 3.62 2.85
N PRO A 8 6.81 3.56 3.08
CA PRO A 8 7.80 3.57 2.01
C PRO A 8 7.65 2.35 1.10
N SER A 9 7.48 2.56 -0.23
CA SER A 9 7.55 1.47 -1.19
C SER A 9 9.00 1.13 -1.53
N ILE A 10 9.40 -0.09 -1.19
CA ILE A 10 10.74 -0.60 -1.47
C ILE A 10 11.02 -0.83 -2.95
N LEU A 11 10.03 -0.70 -3.83
CA LEU A 11 10.23 -0.71 -5.27
C LEU A 11 11.26 0.35 -5.72
N SER A 12 11.43 1.43 -4.93
CA SER A 12 12.38 2.52 -5.20
C SER A 12 13.69 2.40 -4.42
N ALA A 13 13.87 1.36 -3.61
CA ALA A 13 15.07 1.14 -2.81
C ALA A 13 16.25 0.58 -3.63
N ASP A 14 17.46 0.65 -3.07
CA ASP A 14 18.62 -0.04 -3.64
C ASP A 14 18.54 -1.56 -3.31
N PHE A 15 18.15 -2.36 -4.28
CA PHE A 15 18.00 -3.81 -4.11
C PHE A 15 19.30 -4.53 -3.77
N ALA A 16 20.47 -3.97 -4.10
CA ALA A 16 21.76 -4.55 -3.73
C ALA A 16 22.01 -4.49 -2.21
N ARG A 17 21.29 -3.61 -1.49
CA ARG A 17 21.41 -3.40 -0.04
C ARG A 17 20.05 -3.37 0.67
N LEU A 18 19.06 -4.09 0.15
CA LEU A 18 17.65 -3.96 0.56
C LEU A 18 17.45 -4.14 2.08
N GLY A 19 18.17 -5.05 2.73
CA GLY A 19 18.11 -5.23 4.19
C GLY A 19 18.58 -4.00 4.99
N GLU A 20 19.55 -3.25 4.46
CA GLU A 20 20.01 -1.97 5.03
C GLU A 20 18.99 -0.87 4.76
N GLU A 21 18.48 -0.78 3.54
CA GLU A 21 17.49 0.20 3.12
C GLU A 21 16.22 0.15 3.98
N VAL A 22 15.64 -1.05 4.18
CA VAL A 22 14.44 -1.19 5.00
C VAL A 22 14.69 -0.85 6.47
N ARG A 23 15.88 -1.17 7.00
CA ARG A 23 16.25 -0.80 8.37
C ARG A 23 16.36 0.73 8.51
N ASN A 24 17.04 1.38 7.58
CA ASN A 24 17.27 2.82 7.61
C ASN A 24 15.96 3.60 7.51
N VAL A 25 15.04 3.18 6.63
CA VAL A 25 13.76 3.89 6.47
C VAL A 25 12.84 3.65 7.68
N VAL A 26 12.88 2.49 8.32
CA VAL A 26 12.17 2.25 9.60
C VAL A 26 12.74 3.11 10.72
N LEU A 27 14.07 3.23 10.83
CA LEU A 27 14.73 4.13 11.80
C LEU A 27 14.40 5.60 11.54
N ALA A 28 14.09 5.98 10.31
CA ALA A 28 13.61 7.31 9.95
C ALA A 28 12.19 7.63 10.48
N GLY A 29 11.49 6.65 11.07
CA GLY A 29 10.20 6.84 11.73
C GLY A 29 9.00 6.56 10.83
N THR A 30 9.11 5.65 9.88
CA THR A 30 7.99 5.17 9.07
C THR A 30 7.19 4.08 9.78
N ASP A 31 5.94 3.85 9.36
CA ASP A 31 4.98 3.03 10.11
C ASP A 31 4.75 1.66 9.50
N ILE A 32 4.96 1.52 8.19
CA ILE A 32 4.70 0.31 7.40
C ILE A 32 5.79 0.22 6.33
N ILE A 33 6.15 -0.98 5.89
CA ILE A 33 6.92 -1.19 4.66
C ILE A 33 5.97 -1.65 3.57
N HIS A 34 5.87 -0.90 2.47
CA HIS A 34 5.06 -1.27 1.31
C HIS A 34 5.89 -2.09 0.32
N PHE A 35 5.33 -3.26 -0.09
CA PHE A 35 6.03 -4.30 -0.84
C PHE A 35 5.28 -4.61 -2.14
N ASP A 36 5.71 -4.01 -3.25
CA ASP A 36 5.08 -4.12 -4.57
C ASP A 36 5.48 -5.39 -5.31
N VAL A 37 4.52 -6.29 -5.55
CA VAL A 37 4.71 -7.58 -6.24
C VAL A 37 4.08 -7.54 -7.61
N MET A 38 4.90 -7.79 -8.64
CA MET A 38 4.48 -7.76 -10.04
C MET A 38 4.93 -9.04 -10.76
N ASP A 39 4.07 -9.60 -11.61
CA ASP A 39 4.28 -10.90 -12.28
C ASP A 39 4.50 -10.80 -13.80
N ASN A 40 4.61 -9.59 -14.35
CA ASN A 40 4.66 -9.34 -15.79
C ASN A 40 3.43 -9.90 -16.55
N HIS A 41 2.32 -10.09 -15.85
CA HIS A 41 1.05 -10.54 -16.44
C HIS A 41 -0.08 -9.56 -16.11
N TYR A 42 -0.30 -9.24 -14.81
CA TYR A 42 -1.28 -8.22 -14.40
C TYR A 42 -0.82 -6.81 -14.79
N VAL A 43 0.47 -6.52 -14.62
CA VAL A 43 1.14 -5.28 -15.04
C VAL A 43 2.38 -5.59 -15.89
N PRO A 44 2.83 -4.69 -16.78
CA PRO A 44 3.96 -4.93 -17.69
C PRO A 44 5.32 -4.74 -16.99
N ASN A 45 5.49 -5.30 -15.81
CA ASN A 45 6.73 -5.30 -15.03
C ASN A 45 6.83 -6.57 -14.19
N LEU A 46 8.05 -6.97 -13.84
CA LEU A 46 8.36 -8.10 -12.97
C LEU A 46 9.21 -7.58 -11.81
N THR A 47 8.84 -7.89 -10.57
CA THR A 47 9.59 -7.39 -9.41
C THR A 47 10.10 -8.53 -8.52
N ILE A 48 9.51 -8.75 -7.38
CA ILE A 48 10.03 -9.57 -6.27
C ILE A 48 8.94 -10.51 -5.75
N GLY A 49 9.35 -11.55 -5.06
CA GLY A 49 8.45 -12.57 -4.54
C GLY A 49 8.62 -12.86 -3.04
N PRO A 50 7.97 -13.92 -2.52
CA PRO A 50 7.97 -14.28 -1.10
C PRO A 50 9.36 -14.47 -0.50
N MET A 51 10.35 -14.95 -1.28
CA MET A 51 11.73 -15.08 -0.84
C MET A 51 12.33 -13.76 -0.36
N VAL A 52 12.06 -12.66 -1.08
CA VAL A 52 12.57 -11.34 -0.72
C VAL A 52 11.85 -10.81 0.52
N CYS A 53 10.53 -11.02 0.63
CA CYS A 53 9.76 -10.69 1.83
C CYS A 53 10.33 -11.40 3.06
N GLN A 54 10.59 -12.71 2.97
CA GLN A 54 11.21 -13.49 4.03
C GLN A 54 12.62 -12.99 4.38
N ALA A 55 13.42 -12.61 3.38
CA ALA A 55 14.79 -12.13 3.59
C ALA A 55 14.83 -10.77 4.31
N ILE A 56 13.90 -9.86 4.02
CA ILE A 56 13.85 -8.54 4.69
C ILE A 56 13.16 -8.58 6.06
N ARG A 57 12.30 -9.58 6.33
CA ARG A 57 11.51 -9.64 7.58
C ARG A 57 12.33 -9.46 8.84
N PRO A 58 13.52 -10.07 9.02
CA PRO A 58 14.36 -9.89 10.22
C PRO A 58 14.91 -8.45 10.38
N HIS A 59 14.90 -7.65 9.32
CA HIS A 59 15.39 -6.27 9.31
C HIS A 59 14.30 -5.23 9.56
N VAL A 60 13.03 -5.65 9.64
CA VAL A 60 11.85 -4.77 9.71
C VAL A 60 11.10 -5.01 11.01
N THR A 61 10.89 -3.97 11.81
CA THR A 61 10.14 -4.03 13.08
C THR A 61 8.68 -3.58 12.95
N VAL A 62 8.34 -2.94 11.83
CA VAL A 62 6.98 -2.48 11.50
C VAL A 62 6.25 -3.51 10.61
N PRO A 63 4.93 -3.40 10.41
CA PRO A 63 4.21 -4.26 9.47
C PRO A 63 4.78 -4.19 8.04
N ILE A 64 4.74 -5.33 7.34
CA ILE A 64 4.94 -5.42 5.89
C ILE A 64 3.56 -5.53 5.24
N ASP A 65 3.26 -4.58 4.37
CA ASP A 65 2.07 -4.52 3.53
C ASP A 65 2.43 -4.96 2.12
N VAL A 66 1.89 -6.08 1.68
CA VAL A 66 2.16 -6.70 0.39
C VAL A 66 1.04 -6.36 -0.59
N HIS A 67 1.38 -5.56 -1.60
CA HIS A 67 0.49 -5.20 -2.70
C HIS A 67 0.70 -6.15 -3.87
N LEU A 68 -0.29 -7.01 -4.14
CA LEU A 68 -0.24 -8.03 -5.18
C LEU A 68 -0.80 -7.52 -6.51
N MET A 69 0.07 -7.16 -7.42
CA MET A 69 -0.19 -6.90 -8.84
C MET A 69 0.11 -8.17 -9.66
N VAL A 70 -0.58 -9.26 -9.32
CA VAL A 70 -0.37 -10.59 -9.90
C VAL A 70 -1.71 -11.25 -10.23
N LYS A 71 -1.74 -12.10 -11.28
CA LYS A 71 -2.94 -12.83 -11.69
C LYS A 71 -2.59 -14.25 -12.16
N PRO A 72 -3.26 -15.31 -11.62
CA PRO A 72 -4.27 -15.30 -10.55
C PRO A 72 -3.64 -15.09 -9.17
N VAL A 73 -4.35 -14.40 -8.25
CA VAL A 73 -3.79 -13.97 -6.97
C VAL A 73 -3.77 -15.06 -5.89
N ASP A 74 -4.77 -15.95 -5.83
CA ASP A 74 -4.99 -16.87 -4.70
C ASP A 74 -3.78 -17.75 -4.37
N ARG A 75 -3.02 -18.19 -5.39
CA ARG A 75 -1.93 -19.16 -5.22
C ARG A 75 -0.75 -18.63 -4.42
N ILE A 76 -0.49 -17.33 -4.44
CA ILE A 76 0.70 -16.73 -3.81
C ILE A 76 0.42 -16.17 -2.43
N ILE A 77 -0.86 -16.01 -2.04
CA ILE A 77 -1.26 -15.45 -0.74
C ILE A 77 -0.65 -16.23 0.43
N PRO A 78 -0.76 -17.59 0.52
CA PRO A 78 -0.19 -18.33 1.63
C PRO A 78 1.34 -18.21 1.74
N ASP A 79 2.03 -18.09 0.61
CA ASP A 79 3.48 -17.97 0.58
C ASP A 79 3.95 -16.62 1.13
N PHE A 80 3.25 -15.52 0.84
CA PHE A 80 3.54 -14.21 1.43
C PHE A 80 3.19 -14.15 2.91
N ALA A 81 2.08 -14.73 3.33
CA ALA A 81 1.74 -14.83 4.76
C ALA A 81 2.84 -15.58 5.53
N LYS A 82 3.29 -16.73 5.03
CA LYS A 82 4.41 -17.51 5.59
C LYS A 82 5.73 -16.75 5.57
N ALA A 83 5.96 -15.90 4.56
CA ALA A 83 7.15 -15.06 4.45
C ALA A 83 7.18 -13.90 5.45
N GLY A 84 6.07 -13.64 6.17
CA GLY A 84 5.98 -12.63 7.22
C GLY A 84 5.27 -11.34 6.81
N ALA A 85 4.43 -11.38 5.77
CA ALA A 85 3.49 -10.32 5.47
C ALA A 85 2.48 -10.14 6.63
N ASN A 86 2.13 -8.91 6.94
CA ASN A 86 1.12 -8.58 7.95
C ASN A 86 -0.19 -8.12 7.30
N ILE A 87 -0.09 -7.51 6.13
CA ILE A 87 -1.19 -7.02 5.32
C ILE A 87 -0.97 -7.56 3.90
N ILE A 88 -2.04 -8.00 3.25
CA ILE A 88 -2.02 -8.41 1.85
C ILE A 88 -3.19 -7.76 1.13
N THR A 89 -2.89 -7.05 0.07
CA THR A 89 -3.87 -6.38 -0.78
C THR A 89 -3.78 -6.89 -2.22
N PHE A 90 -4.91 -6.93 -2.92
CA PHE A 90 -4.98 -7.36 -4.31
C PHE A 90 -6.05 -6.60 -5.09
N HIS A 91 -5.90 -6.56 -6.40
CA HIS A 91 -6.86 -5.93 -7.31
C HIS A 91 -8.08 -6.82 -7.54
N PRO A 92 -9.33 -6.29 -7.52
CA PRO A 92 -10.51 -7.10 -7.80
C PRO A 92 -10.42 -7.84 -9.14
N GLU A 93 -9.77 -7.26 -10.14
CA GLU A 93 -9.58 -7.84 -11.47
C GLU A 93 -8.64 -9.08 -11.48
N ALA A 94 -7.91 -9.30 -10.39
CA ALA A 94 -6.96 -10.42 -10.23
C ALA A 94 -7.61 -11.68 -9.65
N SER A 95 -8.85 -11.60 -9.15
CA SER A 95 -9.62 -12.71 -8.59
C SER A 95 -10.98 -12.85 -9.26
N GLU A 96 -11.41 -14.08 -9.52
CA GLU A 96 -12.77 -14.41 -9.96
C GLU A 96 -13.74 -14.49 -8.78
N HIS A 97 -13.23 -14.64 -7.54
CA HIS A 97 -14.00 -14.82 -6.30
C HIS A 97 -13.44 -13.97 -5.17
N ILE A 98 -13.65 -12.65 -5.25
CA ILE A 98 -13.08 -11.65 -4.34
C ILE A 98 -13.32 -12.00 -2.87
N ASP A 99 -14.54 -12.37 -2.50
CA ASP A 99 -14.90 -12.75 -1.13
C ASP A 99 -14.05 -13.92 -0.62
N ARG A 100 -13.84 -14.95 -1.44
CA ARG A 100 -13.00 -16.11 -1.13
C ARG A 100 -11.53 -15.71 -0.97
N SER A 101 -11.01 -14.86 -1.86
CA SER A 101 -9.62 -14.41 -1.79
C SER A 101 -9.35 -13.57 -0.54
N LEU A 102 -10.27 -12.69 -0.15
CA LEU A 102 -10.20 -11.95 1.12
C LEU A 102 -10.21 -12.89 2.32
N GLN A 103 -11.10 -13.90 2.31
CA GLN A 103 -11.14 -14.90 3.38
C GLN A 103 -9.83 -15.70 3.44
N LEU A 104 -9.25 -16.08 2.30
CA LEU A 104 -7.97 -16.78 2.24
C LEU A 104 -6.84 -15.97 2.91
N ILE A 105 -6.78 -14.66 2.69
CA ILE A 105 -5.80 -13.79 3.37
C ILE A 105 -6.00 -13.84 4.88
N ARG A 106 -7.25 -13.70 5.35
CA ARG A 106 -7.60 -13.70 6.78
C ARG A 106 -7.32 -15.05 7.44
N ASP A 107 -7.60 -16.15 6.75
CA ASP A 107 -7.33 -17.53 7.23
C ASP A 107 -5.82 -17.80 7.39
N ASN A 108 -4.99 -17.06 6.65
CA ASN A 108 -3.53 -17.09 6.80
C ASN A 108 -3.00 -16.08 7.84
N GLY A 109 -3.87 -15.42 8.61
CA GLY A 109 -3.51 -14.54 9.72
C GLY A 109 -3.08 -13.13 9.30
N CYS A 110 -3.30 -12.74 8.05
CA CYS A 110 -3.00 -11.40 7.55
C CYS A 110 -4.25 -10.51 7.53
N LYS A 111 -4.05 -9.20 7.63
CA LYS A 111 -5.07 -8.19 7.30
C LYS A 111 -5.32 -8.21 5.80
N ALA A 112 -6.59 -8.12 5.40
CA ALA A 112 -7.02 -8.25 4.02
C ALA A 112 -7.47 -6.92 3.42
N GLY A 113 -7.13 -6.67 2.15
CA GLY A 113 -7.57 -5.47 1.46
C GLY A 113 -7.74 -5.61 -0.04
N LEU A 114 -8.45 -4.62 -0.60
CA LEU A 114 -8.64 -4.45 -2.04
C LEU A 114 -7.94 -3.20 -2.55
N VAL A 115 -7.39 -3.33 -3.76
CA VAL A 115 -6.70 -2.26 -4.48
C VAL A 115 -7.52 -1.81 -5.68
N PHE A 116 -7.72 -0.52 -5.85
CA PHE A 116 -8.47 0.04 -6.96
C PHE A 116 -7.57 0.88 -7.87
N ASN A 117 -7.46 0.48 -9.14
CA ASN A 117 -6.83 1.30 -10.17
C ASN A 117 -7.57 2.63 -10.35
N PRO A 118 -6.96 3.65 -10.96
CA PRO A 118 -7.62 4.96 -11.15
C PRO A 118 -9.02 4.86 -11.75
N ALA A 119 -9.24 3.97 -12.73
CA ALA A 119 -10.52 3.78 -13.41
C ALA A 119 -11.38 2.64 -12.87
N THR A 120 -10.89 1.79 -11.96
CA THR A 120 -11.68 0.68 -11.38
C THR A 120 -12.85 1.23 -10.55
N PRO A 121 -14.09 0.80 -10.81
CA PRO A 121 -15.26 1.30 -10.07
C PRO A 121 -15.32 0.78 -8.64
N LEU A 122 -15.96 1.53 -7.74
CA LEU A 122 -16.02 1.23 -6.30
C LEU A 122 -17.11 0.21 -5.90
N HIS A 123 -17.99 -0.21 -6.82
CA HIS A 123 -19.08 -1.15 -6.49
C HIS A 123 -18.58 -2.50 -5.97
N TYR A 124 -17.33 -2.87 -6.24
CA TYR A 124 -16.71 -4.08 -5.63
C TYR A 124 -16.68 -4.05 -4.11
N LEU A 125 -16.79 -2.87 -3.48
CA LEU A 125 -16.81 -2.73 -2.02
C LEU A 125 -18.16 -3.09 -1.40
N GLU A 126 -19.27 -2.99 -2.14
CA GLU A 126 -20.65 -3.07 -1.62
C GLU A 126 -20.94 -4.32 -0.78
N HIS A 127 -20.32 -5.45 -1.15
CA HIS A 127 -20.61 -6.75 -0.53
C HIS A 127 -19.43 -7.38 0.22
N VAL A 128 -18.35 -6.63 0.45
CA VAL A 128 -17.12 -7.15 1.09
C VAL A 128 -16.52 -6.24 2.17
N MET A 129 -17.16 -5.11 2.46
CA MET A 129 -16.68 -4.15 3.48
C MET A 129 -16.43 -4.79 4.85
N ASP A 130 -17.16 -5.84 5.20
CA ASP A 130 -17.02 -6.55 6.46
C ASP A 130 -15.76 -7.43 6.55
N LYS A 131 -15.09 -7.67 5.42
CA LYS A 131 -13.84 -8.44 5.34
C LYS A 131 -12.60 -7.59 5.13
N LEU A 132 -12.78 -6.27 4.96
CA LEU A 132 -11.67 -5.37 4.68
C LEU A 132 -11.08 -4.77 5.95
N ASP A 133 -9.77 -4.79 6.04
CA ASP A 133 -8.96 -4.08 7.03
C ASP A 133 -8.27 -2.85 6.40
N ILE A 134 -8.16 -2.85 5.05
CA ILE A 134 -7.53 -1.77 4.28
C ILE A 134 -8.14 -1.67 2.88
N ILE A 135 -8.27 -0.44 2.37
CA ILE A 135 -8.58 -0.14 0.98
C ILE A 135 -7.44 0.71 0.42
N LEU A 136 -6.79 0.21 -0.64
CA LEU A 136 -5.72 0.93 -1.33
C LEU A 136 -6.25 1.54 -2.63
N LEU A 137 -6.05 2.83 -2.81
CA LEU A 137 -6.36 3.54 -4.05
C LEU A 137 -5.08 3.90 -4.81
N MET A 138 -4.98 3.42 -6.03
CA MET A 138 -3.91 3.81 -6.93
C MET A 138 -4.16 5.22 -7.45
N SER A 139 -3.20 6.10 -7.25
CA SER A 139 -3.20 7.46 -7.82
C SER A 139 -2.28 7.59 -9.04
N VAL A 140 -1.81 6.46 -9.53
CA VAL A 140 -1.11 6.26 -10.82
C VAL A 140 -1.59 4.95 -11.43
N ASN A 141 -1.30 4.68 -12.70
CA ASN A 141 -1.49 3.32 -13.23
C ASN A 141 -0.36 2.42 -12.68
N PRO A 142 -0.68 1.24 -12.09
CA PRO A 142 0.31 0.38 -11.47
C PRO A 142 1.31 -0.19 -12.48
N GLY A 143 2.52 -0.56 -11.99
CA GLY A 143 3.56 -1.19 -12.79
C GLY A 143 4.93 -0.53 -12.68
N PHE A 144 5.01 0.78 -12.47
CA PHE A 144 6.29 1.52 -12.40
C PHE A 144 6.24 2.60 -11.32
N GLY A 145 7.37 2.80 -10.63
CA GLY A 145 7.54 3.91 -9.69
C GLY A 145 7.80 5.26 -10.38
N GLY A 146 7.80 6.34 -9.59
CA GLY A 146 8.19 7.68 -10.06
C GLY A 146 7.17 8.43 -10.91
N GLN A 147 5.95 7.94 -11.03
CA GLN A 147 4.87 8.57 -11.79
C GLN A 147 4.27 9.78 -11.07
N SER A 148 3.60 10.66 -11.82
CA SER A 148 2.89 11.82 -11.28
C SER A 148 1.52 11.42 -10.76
N PHE A 149 1.12 11.98 -9.62
CA PHE A 149 -0.20 11.81 -9.02
C PHE A 149 -1.32 12.22 -9.99
N ILE A 150 -2.35 11.39 -10.13
CA ILE A 150 -3.55 11.67 -10.94
C ILE A 150 -4.56 12.45 -10.09
N PRO A 151 -4.81 13.76 -10.35
CA PRO A 151 -5.64 14.61 -9.47
C PRO A 151 -7.09 14.12 -9.29
N GLN A 152 -7.64 13.42 -10.28
CA GLN A 152 -9.01 12.87 -10.19
C GLN A 152 -9.16 11.85 -9.05
N THR A 153 -8.06 11.25 -8.58
CA THR A 153 -8.07 10.30 -7.46
C THR A 153 -8.55 10.96 -6.17
N LEU A 154 -8.36 12.26 -5.97
CA LEU A 154 -8.87 12.99 -4.79
C LEU A 154 -10.39 12.80 -4.60
N LYS A 155 -11.16 12.81 -5.68
CA LYS A 155 -12.61 12.57 -5.63
C LYS A 155 -12.93 11.14 -5.21
N LYS A 156 -12.12 10.18 -5.69
CA LYS A 156 -12.26 8.76 -5.35
C LYS A 156 -11.92 8.51 -3.88
N ILE A 157 -10.85 9.14 -3.37
CA ILE A 157 -10.47 9.09 -1.95
C ILE A 157 -11.63 9.57 -1.08
N ALA A 158 -12.21 10.74 -1.39
CA ALA A 158 -13.34 11.29 -0.64
C ALA A 158 -14.60 10.39 -0.70
N ALA A 159 -14.82 9.70 -1.82
CA ALA A 159 -15.93 8.75 -1.95
C ALA A 159 -15.70 7.51 -1.08
N VAL A 160 -14.50 6.91 -1.11
CA VAL A 160 -14.15 5.73 -0.29
C VAL A 160 -14.16 6.08 1.20
N ARG A 161 -13.66 7.26 1.59
CA ARG A 161 -13.70 7.72 2.99
C ARG A 161 -15.14 7.73 3.52
N ARG A 162 -16.08 8.28 2.76
CA ARG A 162 -17.51 8.25 3.14
C ARG A 162 -18.04 6.82 3.28
N MET A 163 -17.71 5.93 2.32
CA MET A 163 -18.14 4.52 2.42
C MET A 163 -17.60 3.83 3.68
N ILE A 164 -16.36 4.12 4.06
CA ILE A 164 -15.76 3.59 5.30
C ILE A 164 -16.49 4.16 6.52
N ASP A 165 -16.70 5.46 6.58
CA ASP A 165 -17.39 6.13 7.69
C ASP A 165 -18.83 5.62 7.85
N ASP A 166 -19.57 5.50 6.75
CA ASP A 166 -20.94 4.96 6.71
C ASP A 166 -21.01 3.49 7.17
N SER A 167 -19.93 2.73 6.94
CA SER A 167 -19.84 1.33 7.38
C SER A 167 -19.64 1.17 8.90
N GLY A 168 -19.20 2.22 9.58
CA GLY A 168 -18.83 2.21 10.99
C GLY A 168 -17.62 1.32 11.34
N ARG A 169 -16.82 0.94 10.35
CA ARG A 169 -15.67 0.03 10.50
C ARG A 169 -14.35 0.79 10.55
N ASP A 170 -13.37 0.23 11.24
CA ASP A 170 -11.98 0.73 11.26
C ASP A 170 -11.21 0.13 10.08
N ILE A 171 -11.29 0.79 8.93
CA ILE A 171 -10.62 0.39 7.68
C ILE A 171 -9.62 1.48 7.31
N MET A 172 -8.35 1.10 7.13
CA MET A 172 -7.31 2.01 6.63
C MET A 172 -7.62 2.43 5.19
N LEU A 173 -7.48 3.71 4.88
CA LEU A 173 -7.57 4.23 3.52
C LEU A 173 -6.18 4.65 3.05
N GLU A 174 -5.58 3.76 2.26
CA GLU A 174 -4.25 3.93 1.72
C GLU A 174 -4.27 4.50 0.31
N VAL A 175 -3.26 5.30 -0.03
CA VAL A 175 -3.09 5.87 -1.38
C VAL A 175 -1.66 5.62 -1.85
N ASP A 176 -1.51 5.04 -3.05
CA ASP A 176 -0.24 4.77 -3.69
C ASP A 176 -0.13 5.44 -5.07
N GLY A 177 0.96 6.17 -5.25
CA GLY A 177 1.36 6.77 -6.52
C GLY A 177 1.56 8.28 -6.47
N GLY A 178 2.80 8.71 -6.65
CA GLY A 178 3.16 10.13 -6.75
C GLY A 178 2.98 10.94 -5.48
N ILE A 179 2.95 10.29 -4.30
CA ILE A 179 2.88 10.98 -3.00
C ILE A 179 4.23 11.60 -2.67
N LYS A 180 4.18 12.88 -2.28
CA LYS A 180 5.35 13.71 -1.93
C LYS A 180 5.01 14.65 -0.77
N VAL A 181 6.02 15.36 -0.27
CA VAL A 181 5.86 16.37 0.80
C VAL A 181 4.85 17.45 0.40
N ASP A 182 4.85 17.87 -0.87
CA ASP A 182 4.03 18.99 -1.36
C ASP A 182 2.54 18.65 -1.58
N ASN A 183 2.17 17.37 -1.67
CA ASN A 183 0.78 16.95 -1.91
C ASN A 183 0.16 16.08 -0.81
N ILE A 184 0.95 15.54 0.12
CA ILE A 184 0.46 14.59 1.14
C ILE A 184 -0.66 15.17 2.01
N ALA A 185 -0.59 16.46 2.36
CA ALA A 185 -1.63 17.15 3.14
C ALA A 185 -2.95 17.27 2.36
N GLU A 186 -2.91 17.49 1.06
CA GLU A 186 -4.11 17.54 0.21
C GLU A 186 -4.78 16.15 0.14
N VAL A 187 -3.98 15.10 -0.03
CA VAL A 187 -4.45 13.70 -0.06
C VAL A 187 -5.06 13.30 1.29
N ALA A 188 -4.45 13.74 2.40
CA ALA A 188 -4.99 13.53 3.74
C ALA A 188 -6.34 14.25 3.95
N ARG A 189 -6.46 15.52 3.52
CA ARG A 189 -7.74 16.26 3.58
C ARG A 189 -8.84 15.61 2.73
N ALA A 190 -8.49 14.92 1.67
CA ALA A 190 -9.45 14.15 0.88
C ALA A 190 -9.96 12.90 1.61
N GLY A 191 -9.31 12.47 2.72
CA GLY A 191 -9.75 11.39 3.59
C GLY A 191 -8.80 10.20 3.73
N ALA A 192 -7.64 10.21 3.07
CA ALA A 192 -6.62 9.16 3.24
C ALA A 192 -5.94 9.26 4.61
N ASP A 193 -5.58 8.11 5.18
CA ASP A 193 -4.85 8.03 6.45
C ASP A 193 -3.50 7.30 6.34
N THR A 194 -3.24 6.64 5.21
CA THR A 194 -2.02 5.89 4.94
C THR A 194 -1.47 6.26 3.56
N PHE A 195 -0.16 6.53 3.47
CA PHE A 195 0.47 7.14 2.30
C PHE A 195 1.67 6.34 1.84
N VAL A 196 1.61 5.77 0.64
CA VAL A 196 2.73 5.07 0.02
C VAL A 196 3.62 6.08 -0.69
N ALA A 197 4.90 6.13 -0.30
CA ALA A 197 5.89 7.01 -0.88
C ALA A 197 7.17 6.22 -1.23
N GLY A 198 7.45 6.05 -2.51
CA GLY A 198 8.64 5.35 -2.99
C GLY A 198 9.80 6.31 -3.26
N SER A 199 9.91 6.79 -4.49
CA SER A 199 11.01 7.67 -4.94
C SER A 199 11.13 8.98 -4.16
N ALA A 200 10.04 9.47 -3.58
CA ALA A 200 10.07 10.67 -2.73
C ALA A 200 10.92 10.47 -1.47
N ILE A 201 11.04 9.24 -0.97
CA ILE A 201 11.86 8.89 0.21
C ILE A 201 13.20 8.29 -0.24
N PHE A 202 13.18 7.17 -0.98
CA PHE A 202 14.40 6.45 -1.37
C PHE A 202 15.29 7.22 -2.37
N GLY A 203 14.77 8.21 -3.07
CA GLY A 203 15.53 9.12 -3.92
C GLY A 203 16.30 10.22 -3.17
N GLN A 204 16.23 10.27 -1.83
CA GLN A 204 16.89 11.28 -1.01
C GLN A 204 18.04 10.69 -0.22
N ALA A 205 19.04 11.52 0.08
CA ALA A 205 20.18 11.09 0.89
C ALA A 205 19.84 10.95 2.40
N ASP A 206 18.83 11.69 2.88
CA ASP A 206 18.40 11.71 4.30
C ASP A 206 16.91 11.35 4.39
N TYR A 207 16.61 10.09 4.65
CA TYR A 207 15.24 9.58 4.80
C TYR A 207 14.53 10.22 6.00
N ALA A 208 15.24 10.48 7.10
CA ALA A 208 14.64 11.06 8.30
C ALA A 208 14.16 12.49 8.06
N ALA A 209 14.92 13.28 7.30
CA ALA A 209 14.52 14.63 6.92
C ALA A 209 13.23 14.66 6.10
N VAL A 210 13.08 13.74 5.12
CA VAL A 210 11.88 13.64 4.30
C VAL A 210 10.68 13.16 5.09
N VAL A 211 10.82 12.10 5.87
CA VAL A 211 9.74 11.57 6.73
C VAL A 211 9.28 12.66 7.71
N LYS A 212 10.20 13.41 8.32
CA LYS A 212 9.88 14.53 9.19
C LYS A 212 9.11 15.64 8.45
N ALA A 213 9.50 15.96 7.22
CA ALA A 213 8.79 16.96 6.40
C ALA A 213 7.37 16.48 6.07
N MET A 214 7.18 15.21 5.67
CA MET A 214 5.86 14.62 5.44
C MET A 214 4.98 14.68 6.72
N ARG A 215 5.54 14.33 7.89
CA ARG A 215 4.83 14.42 9.17
C ARG A 215 4.41 15.87 9.48
N ALA A 216 5.28 16.86 9.18
CA ALA A 216 4.98 18.27 9.40
C ALA A 216 3.82 18.76 8.52
N GLU A 217 3.70 18.27 7.28
CA GLU A 217 2.55 18.57 6.41
C GLU A 217 1.27 17.91 6.92
N LEU A 218 1.34 16.64 7.34
CA LEU A 218 0.20 15.92 7.92
C LEU A 218 -0.31 16.54 9.23
N ALA A 219 0.57 17.14 10.02
CA ALA A 219 0.18 17.82 11.25
C ALA A 219 -0.64 19.11 11.04
N LYS A 220 -0.76 19.59 9.79
CA LYS A 220 -1.58 20.75 9.42
C LYS A 220 -3.03 20.38 9.05
N VAL A 221 -3.36 19.09 9.00
CA VAL A 221 -4.65 18.54 8.64
C VAL A 221 -5.46 18.15 9.87
#